data_8e170629f296dcbff6e1f21fdd121e7c
#
_entry.id   8e170629f296dcbff6e1f21fdd121e7c
#
_cell.length_a   1.000
_cell.length_b   1.000
_cell.length_c   1.000
_cell.angle_alpha   90.00
_cell.angle_beta   90.00
_cell.angle_gamma   90.00
#
_symmetry.space_group_name_H-M   'P 1'
#
loop_
_entity.id
_entity.type
_entity.pdbx_description
1 polymer ?
#
loop_
_entity_poly.entity_id
_entity_poly.type
_entity_poly.pdbx_seq_one_letter_code
_entity_poly.pdbx_strand_id
1 'polypeptide(L)'
;MKPFPRRKTFQYARFIEAFFERIEHMFKLKNPMRFTSKRSLEALLFLVLFVGFFFGLAYKMSLPMMLNTFMQTAYHLLLETVFYIMAICVLMGAIGKLLAEVGVVRLFENILRPFMKPLYNLPGVAALGAVMTFLSDNPAIMTLSKDKNFSRYFKKYQLVSLTNFGTAFGMGLVVLAFMTGLGYGRGALVGIVGAVVGSIVSTRLMQRSVLKTYPELDAPVAEDTGDEQQISFKSEGSVFLRFLNSILDGGKDGVSIGLAIIPGVLVISTLVMMLTFGPGEGGVYTGQAYEGVPVITWLADKINVVFLWLFGFGSPELISFPITALGAVGAALGLVPRFIAQGIIDNNAIAVFTAMGMCWSGYLSTHAAMLDSLGYRKLISKAIGAHTIGGLCAGIAAHWLFVLISLI
;
A
#
# COMPACT_ATOMS: atom_id res chain seq x y z
N MET A 1 -21.81 1.71 41.98
CA MET A 1 -21.14 2.86 41.31
C MET A 1 -20.33 3.63 42.33
N LYS A 2 -18.97 3.47 42.33
CA LYS A 2 -18.09 4.29 43.18
C LYS A 2 -17.61 5.49 42.34
N PRO A 3 -17.59 6.71 42.87
CA PRO A 3 -17.20 7.89 42.11
C PRO A 3 -15.69 7.86 41.79
N PHE A 4 -15.34 8.19 40.54
CA PHE A 4 -14.00 8.34 40.02
C PHE A 4 -13.17 9.35 40.85
N PRO A 5 -11.89 9.10 41.09
CA PRO A 5 -11.05 10.01 41.89
C PRO A 5 -10.78 11.30 41.09
N ARG A 6 -11.42 12.38 41.47
CA ARG A 6 -11.26 13.76 40.96
C ARG A 6 -9.84 14.35 41.01
N ARG A 7 -8.85 13.65 41.61
CA ARG A 7 -7.51 14.20 41.80
C ARG A 7 -6.60 14.20 40.55
N LYS A 8 -6.79 13.29 39.60
CA LYS A 8 -5.93 13.23 38.40
C LYS A 8 -6.23 14.31 37.37
N THR A 9 -7.50 14.72 37.25
CA THR A 9 -7.93 15.77 36.30
C THR A 9 -7.32 17.14 36.66
N PHE A 10 -7.10 17.42 37.93
CA PHE A 10 -6.50 18.71 38.39
C PHE A 10 -5.01 18.82 38.06
N GLN A 11 -4.30 17.72 37.99
CA GLN A 11 -2.85 17.72 37.75
C GLN A 11 -2.56 17.98 36.26
N TYR A 12 -3.34 17.43 35.38
CA TYR A 12 -3.22 17.68 33.93
C TYR A 12 -3.69 19.09 33.56
N ALA A 13 -4.76 19.59 34.15
CA ALA A 13 -5.20 20.96 33.93
C ALA A 13 -4.13 21.97 34.30
N ARG A 14 -3.46 21.82 35.44
CA ARG A 14 -2.33 22.69 35.85
C ARG A 14 -1.11 22.55 34.92
N PHE A 15 -0.84 21.37 34.42
CA PHE A 15 0.22 21.18 33.44
C PHE A 15 -0.07 21.89 32.11
N ILE A 16 -1.32 21.83 31.66
CA ILE A 16 -1.77 22.50 30.44
C ILE A 16 -1.73 24.02 30.63
N GLU A 17 -2.22 24.55 31.76
CA GLU A 17 -2.14 25.96 32.07
C GLU A 17 -0.67 26.45 32.17
N ALA A 18 0.18 25.72 32.85
CA ALA A 18 1.63 26.07 32.94
C ALA A 18 2.33 25.97 31.58
N PHE A 19 1.91 25.05 30.71
CA PHE A 19 2.42 24.92 29.34
C PHE A 19 1.98 26.12 28.48
N PHE A 20 0.71 26.52 28.55
CA PHE A 20 0.21 27.70 27.83
C PHE A 20 0.80 29.00 28.38
N GLU A 21 0.95 29.16 29.68
CA GLU A 21 1.65 30.31 30.28
C GLU A 21 3.13 30.39 29.86
N ARG A 22 3.83 29.23 29.74
CA ARG A 22 5.20 29.20 29.22
C ARG A 22 5.26 29.55 27.75
N ILE A 23 4.31 29.09 26.95
CA ILE A 23 4.19 29.48 25.54
C ILE A 23 3.93 30.98 25.44
N GLU A 24 2.99 31.53 26.22
CA GLU A 24 2.70 32.95 26.25
C GLU A 24 3.89 33.80 26.70
N HIS A 25 4.68 33.30 27.67
CA HIS A 25 5.91 33.92 28.11
C HIS A 25 7.02 33.86 27.04
N MET A 26 7.14 32.79 26.27
CA MET A 26 8.07 32.69 25.12
C MET A 26 7.68 33.68 23.98
N PHE A 27 6.38 33.94 23.79
CA PHE A 27 5.92 34.94 22.81
C PHE A 27 6.14 36.39 23.30
N LYS A 28 6.26 36.64 24.61
CA LYS A 28 6.52 37.97 25.21
C LYS A 28 8.02 38.32 25.38
N LEU A 29 8.93 37.39 25.07
CA LEU A 29 10.37 37.67 25.07
C LEU A 29 10.73 38.63 23.93
N LYS A 30 11.42 39.73 24.28
CA LYS A 30 11.76 40.92 23.44
C LYS A 30 12.66 40.65 22.22
N ASN A 31 12.98 39.40 21.92
CA ASN A 31 13.50 38.95 20.62
C ASN A 31 12.50 37.98 20.05
N PRO A 32 11.63 38.41 19.13
CA PRO A 32 10.82 37.47 18.40
C PRO A 32 11.77 36.59 17.60
N MET A 33 11.93 35.32 18.02
CA MET A 33 12.40 34.33 17.07
C MET A 33 11.54 34.54 15.83
N ARG A 34 12.16 34.97 14.71
CA ARG A 34 11.45 35.22 13.47
C ARG A 34 10.87 33.89 12.97
N PHE A 35 9.68 33.53 13.49
CA PHE A 35 8.81 32.48 12.93
C PHE A 35 8.28 32.84 11.53
N THR A 36 9.03 33.68 10.82
CA THR A 36 8.67 34.22 9.50
C THR A 36 9.13 33.33 8.36
N SER A 37 9.85 32.23 8.64
CA SER A 37 10.13 31.26 7.59
C SER A 37 9.00 30.23 7.53
N LYS A 38 8.54 29.93 6.31
CA LYS A 38 7.53 28.90 6.04
C LYS A 38 7.84 27.56 6.75
N ARG A 39 9.13 27.23 6.88
CA ARG A 39 9.64 26.05 7.61
C ARG A 39 9.37 26.09 9.12
N SER A 40 9.46 27.26 9.74
CA SER A 40 9.23 27.36 11.22
C SER A 40 7.74 27.16 11.53
N LEU A 41 6.84 27.66 10.67
CA LEU A 41 5.41 27.44 10.82
C LEU A 41 5.03 25.96 10.59
N GLU A 42 5.63 25.32 9.58
CA GLU A 42 5.46 23.89 9.32
C GLU A 42 5.94 23.04 10.51
N ALA A 43 7.10 23.37 11.09
CA ALA A 43 7.64 22.69 12.26
C ALA A 43 6.74 22.86 13.51
N LEU A 44 6.24 24.07 13.76
CA LEU A 44 5.32 24.33 14.87
C LEU A 44 3.99 23.59 14.69
N LEU A 45 3.41 23.65 13.50
CA LEU A 45 2.18 22.93 13.18
C LEU A 45 2.36 21.41 13.36
N PHE A 46 3.46 20.87 12.83
CA PHE A 46 3.80 19.46 13.02
C PHE A 46 3.92 19.10 14.51
N LEU A 47 4.65 19.90 15.30
CA LEU A 47 4.84 19.65 16.72
C LEU A 47 3.50 19.66 17.48
N VAL A 48 2.63 20.63 17.18
CA VAL A 48 1.30 20.74 17.81
C VAL A 48 0.44 19.53 17.45
N LEU A 49 0.43 19.12 16.19
CA LEU A 49 -0.34 17.95 15.74
C LEU A 49 0.22 16.66 16.34
N PHE A 50 1.55 16.51 16.36
CA PHE A 50 2.24 15.34 16.91
C PHE A 50 1.99 15.19 18.41
N VAL A 51 2.26 16.25 19.17
CA VAL A 51 2.02 16.25 20.63
C VAL A 51 0.53 16.09 20.92
N GLY A 52 -0.35 16.78 20.21
CA GLY A 52 -1.80 16.67 20.36
C GLY A 52 -2.33 15.25 20.10
N PHE A 53 -1.80 14.58 19.07
CA PHE A 53 -2.14 13.20 18.74
C PHE A 53 -1.76 12.23 19.88
N PHE A 54 -0.49 12.23 20.31
CA PHE A 54 -0.05 11.34 21.39
C PHE A 54 -0.66 11.71 22.74
N PHE A 55 -0.90 13.00 23.00
CA PHE A 55 -1.61 13.44 24.20
C PHE A 55 -3.07 12.93 24.21
N GLY A 56 -3.76 12.96 23.06
CA GLY A 56 -5.12 12.43 22.94
C GLY A 56 -5.21 10.94 23.25
N LEU A 57 -4.26 10.14 22.75
CA LEU A 57 -4.14 8.72 23.08
C LEU A 57 -3.82 8.50 24.56
N ALA A 58 -2.80 9.21 25.09
CA ALA A 58 -2.40 9.11 26.49
C ALA A 58 -3.48 9.55 27.46
N TYR A 59 -4.32 10.51 27.08
CA TYR A 59 -5.48 10.95 27.89
C TYR A 59 -6.50 9.83 28.11
N LYS A 60 -6.72 8.99 27.08
CA LYS A 60 -7.65 7.85 27.13
C LYS A 60 -7.02 6.61 27.77
N MET A 61 -5.80 6.27 27.39
CA MET A 61 -5.12 5.03 27.77
C MET A 61 -4.24 5.16 29.00
N SER A 62 -3.90 6.36 29.47
CA SER A 62 -2.74 6.74 30.26
C SER A 62 -1.40 6.61 29.48
N LEU A 63 -0.43 7.44 29.82
CA LEU A 63 0.87 7.44 29.10
C LEU A 63 1.61 6.10 29.18
N PRO A 64 1.72 5.45 30.38
CA PRO A 64 2.40 4.15 30.47
C PRO A 64 1.71 3.06 29.65
N MET A 65 0.37 2.98 29.67
CA MET A 65 -0.37 1.97 28.91
C MET A 65 -0.25 2.21 27.40
N MET A 66 -0.37 3.47 26.97
CA MET A 66 -0.17 3.84 25.55
C MET A 66 1.22 3.42 25.06
N LEU A 67 2.29 3.75 25.79
CA LEU A 67 3.65 3.39 25.38
C LEU A 67 3.86 1.89 25.38
N ASN A 68 3.34 1.19 26.40
CA ASN A 68 3.45 -0.28 26.45
C ASN A 68 2.69 -0.94 25.28
N THR A 69 1.45 -0.52 25.03
CA THR A 69 0.68 -1.00 23.89
C THR A 69 1.41 -0.77 22.57
N PHE A 70 1.99 0.43 22.37
CA PHE A 70 2.76 0.75 21.17
C PHE A 70 3.93 -0.23 20.99
N MET A 71 4.71 -0.45 22.03
CA MET A 71 5.88 -1.36 21.99
C MET A 71 5.47 -2.81 21.84
N GLN A 72 4.46 -3.27 22.56
CA GLN A 72 3.95 -4.65 22.48
C GLN A 72 3.35 -4.94 21.11
N THR A 73 2.55 -4.03 20.56
CA THR A 73 1.98 -4.19 19.23
C THR A 73 3.08 -4.26 18.16
N ALA A 74 4.06 -3.36 18.21
CA ALA A 74 5.19 -3.38 17.28
C ALA A 74 6.01 -4.68 17.38
N TYR A 75 6.25 -5.18 18.60
CA TYR A 75 6.97 -6.42 18.85
C TYR A 75 6.23 -7.64 18.27
N HIS A 76 4.93 -7.78 18.54
CA HIS A 76 4.11 -8.87 18.00
C HIS A 76 4.03 -8.79 16.47
N LEU A 77 3.85 -7.59 15.90
CA LEU A 77 3.86 -7.41 14.45
C LEU A 77 5.20 -7.82 13.82
N LEU A 78 6.31 -7.51 14.46
CA LEU A 78 7.64 -7.92 13.97
C LEU A 78 7.78 -9.44 13.93
N LEU A 79 7.48 -10.10 15.04
CA LEU A 79 7.74 -11.53 15.17
C LEU A 79 6.71 -12.40 14.43
N GLU A 80 5.44 -12.08 14.55
CA GLU A 80 4.36 -12.94 14.05
C GLU A 80 3.99 -12.61 12.60
N THR A 81 4.05 -11.33 12.22
CA THR A 81 3.57 -10.90 10.90
C THR A 81 4.73 -10.64 9.93
N VAL A 82 5.71 -9.83 10.31
CA VAL A 82 6.80 -9.45 9.40
C VAL A 82 7.62 -10.67 8.99
N PHE A 83 8.04 -11.49 9.93
CA PHE A 83 8.81 -12.70 9.61
C PHE A 83 8.00 -13.71 8.79
N TYR A 84 6.70 -13.84 9.03
CA TYR A 84 5.83 -14.66 8.21
C TYR A 84 5.72 -14.14 6.77
N ILE A 85 5.48 -12.84 6.59
CA ILE A 85 5.45 -12.20 5.26
C ILE A 85 6.82 -12.33 4.58
N MET A 86 7.92 -12.14 5.31
CA MET A 86 9.28 -12.29 4.76
C MET A 86 9.54 -13.69 4.26
N ALA A 87 9.11 -14.72 5.01
CA ALA A 87 9.22 -16.12 4.55
C ALA A 87 8.45 -16.33 3.24
N ILE A 88 7.23 -15.78 3.13
CA ILE A 88 6.45 -15.82 1.89
C ILE A 88 7.18 -15.06 0.77
N CYS A 89 7.73 -13.88 1.03
CA CYS A 89 8.49 -13.11 0.03
C CYS A 89 9.69 -13.90 -0.51
N VAL A 90 10.42 -14.62 0.35
CA VAL A 90 11.55 -15.46 -0.05
C VAL A 90 11.10 -16.60 -0.95
N LEU A 91 10.06 -17.33 -0.56
CA LEU A 91 9.52 -18.43 -1.34
C LEU A 91 8.94 -17.96 -2.68
N MET A 92 8.14 -16.90 -2.66
CA MET A 92 7.50 -16.37 -3.86
C MET A 92 8.51 -15.67 -4.77
N GLY A 93 9.53 -15.01 -4.22
CA GLY A 93 10.64 -14.46 -4.98
C GLY A 93 11.43 -15.54 -5.72
N ALA A 94 11.75 -16.64 -5.04
CA ALA A 94 12.39 -17.81 -5.65
C ALA A 94 11.53 -18.40 -6.79
N ILE A 95 10.23 -18.61 -6.55
CA ILE A 95 9.29 -19.13 -7.55
C ILE A 95 9.16 -18.15 -8.72
N GLY A 96 8.97 -16.85 -8.45
CA GLY A 96 8.82 -15.82 -9.48
C GLY A 96 10.04 -15.73 -10.41
N LYS A 97 11.25 -15.76 -9.83
CA LYS A 97 12.50 -15.77 -10.61
C LYS A 97 12.66 -17.04 -11.43
N LEU A 98 12.32 -18.18 -10.84
CA LEU A 98 12.34 -19.46 -11.55
C LEU A 98 11.36 -19.48 -12.73
N LEU A 99 10.13 -18.99 -12.55
CA LEU A 99 9.13 -18.88 -13.62
C LEU A 99 9.61 -17.95 -14.75
N ALA A 100 10.32 -16.89 -14.39
CA ALA A 100 10.95 -16.01 -15.37
C ALA A 100 12.06 -16.72 -16.15
N GLU A 101 12.92 -17.48 -15.46
CA GLU A 101 14.05 -18.22 -16.07
C GLU A 101 13.57 -19.31 -17.04
N VAL A 102 12.54 -20.06 -16.69
CA VAL A 102 11.99 -21.12 -17.55
C VAL A 102 11.07 -20.59 -18.66
N GLY A 103 10.91 -19.26 -18.77
CA GLY A 103 10.17 -18.62 -19.87
C GLY A 103 8.65 -18.52 -19.69
N VAL A 104 8.11 -18.86 -18.52
CA VAL A 104 6.67 -18.74 -18.20
C VAL A 104 6.21 -17.28 -18.32
N VAL A 105 7.07 -16.31 -17.99
CA VAL A 105 6.78 -14.88 -18.18
C VAL A 105 6.40 -14.56 -19.63
N ARG A 106 7.13 -15.13 -20.61
CA ARG A 106 6.82 -14.95 -22.04
C ARG A 106 5.49 -15.59 -22.45
N LEU A 107 5.18 -16.75 -21.86
CA LEU A 107 3.89 -17.40 -22.09
C LEU A 107 2.74 -16.48 -21.66
N PHE A 108 2.81 -15.96 -20.44
CA PHE A 108 1.80 -15.02 -19.94
C PHE A 108 1.79 -13.69 -20.71
N GLU A 109 2.95 -13.17 -21.09
CA GLU A 109 3.04 -11.99 -21.95
C GLU A 109 2.26 -12.21 -23.25
N ASN A 110 2.49 -13.33 -23.93
CA ASN A 110 1.81 -13.65 -25.20
C ASN A 110 0.29 -13.79 -25.03
N ILE A 111 -0.16 -14.39 -23.93
CA ILE A 111 -1.61 -14.51 -23.62
C ILE A 111 -2.22 -13.14 -23.34
N LEU A 112 -1.52 -12.26 -22.64
CA LEU A 112 -2.04 -10.94 -22.24
C LEU A 112 -1.87 -9.86 -23.32
N ARG A 113 -0.92 -10.04 -24.25
CA ARG A 113 -0.57 -9.10 -25.31
C ARG A 113 -1.79 -8.56 -26.09
N PRO A 114 -2.78 -9.38 -26.54
CA PRO A 114 -3.93 -8.90 -27.31
C PRO A 114 -4.86 -7.99 -26.48
N PHE A 115 -4.87 -8.12 -25.16
CA PHE A 115 -5.70 -7.34 -24.27
C PHE A 115 -5.13 -5.95 -23.93
N MET A 116 -3.82 -5.71 -24.18
CA MET A 116 -3.16 -4.46 -23.80
C MET A 116 -3.73 -3.25 -24.56
N LYS A 117 -3.94 -3.38 -25.86
CA LYS A 117 -4.47 -2.27 -26.68
C LYS A 117 -5.94 -1.95 -26.35
N PRO A 118 -6.90 -2.90 -26.36
CA PRO A 118 -8.31 -2.60 -26.12
C PRO A 118 -8.58 -2.16 -24.67
N LEU A 119 -7.97 -2.79 -23.68
CA LEU A 119 -8.24 -2.49 -22.27
C LEU A 119 -7.44 -1.27 -21.77
N TYR A 120 -6.14 -1.22 -22.06
CA TYR A 120 -5.22 -0.25 -21.47
C TYR A 120 -4.77 0.86 -22.43
N ASN A 121 -5.03 0.73 -23.75
CA ASN A 121 -4.44 1.60 -24.78
C ASN A 121 -2.91 1.63 -24.70
N LEU A 122 -2.31 0.47 -24.44
CA LEU A 122 -0.87 0.26 -24.36
C LEU A 122 -0.42 -0.70 -25.48
N PRO A 123 0.85 -0.60 -25.93
CA PRO A 123 1.44 -1.63 -26.80
C PRO A 123 1.43 -2.99 -26.12
N GLY A 124 1.38 -4.07 -26.93
CA GLY A 124 1.33 -5.44 -26.39
C GLY A 124 2.49 -5.81 -25.46
N VAL A 125 3.68 -5.24 -25.70
CA VAL A 125 4.86 -5.44 -24.85
C VAL A 125 4.64 -4.98 -23.39
N ALA A 126 3.68 -4.11 -23.12
CA ALA A 126 3.34 -3.70 -21.76
C ALA A 126 2.94 -4.88 -20.86
N ALA A 127 2.41 -5.98 -21.44
CA ALA A 127 2.07 -7.19 -20.71
C ALA A 127 3.27 -7.76 -19.93
N LEU A 128 4.48 -7.66 -20.48
CA LEU A 128 5.72 -8.03 -19.79
C LEU A 128 5.86 -7.27 -18.44
N GLY A 129 5.54 -5.97 -18.45
CA GLY A 129 5.59 -5.14 -17.24
C GLY A 129 4.63 -5.62 -16.16
N ALA A 130 3.38 -5.96 -16.52
CA ALA A 130 2.40 -6.49 -15.56
C ALA A 130 2.86 -7.82 -14.96
N VAL A 131 3.29 -8.77 -15.79
CA VAL A 131 3.72 -10.09 -15.34
C VAL A 131 4.95 -10.01 -14.43
N MET A 132 5.97 -9.23 -14.84
CA MET A 132 7.19 -9.06 -14.05
C MET A 132 6.89 -8.39 -12.70
N THR A 133 6.02 -7.38 -12.67
CA THR A 133 5.66 -6.69 -11.43
C THR A 133 4.81 -7.58 -10.51
N PHE A 134 3.91 -8.38 -11.07
CA PHE A 134 3.11 -9.36 -10.31
C PHE A 134 3.98 -10.45 -9.66
N LEU A 135 4.98 -10.95 -10.39
CA LEU A 135 5.88 -12.01 -9.88
C LEU A 135 6.95 -11.49 -8.92
N SER A 136 7.25 -10.19 -8.94
CA SER A 136 8.23 -9.57 -8.06
C SER A 136 7.63 -8.39 -7.28
N ASP A 137 7.93 -7.16 -7.68
CA ASP A 137 7.39 -5.93 -7.10
C ASP A 137 7.59 -4.74 -8.06
N ASN A 138 7.15 -3.56 -7.64
CA ASN A 138 7.19 -2.28 -8.36
C ASN A 138 8.56 -1.89 -8.99
N PRO A 139 9.73 -2.22 -8.42
CA PRO A 139 11.01 -2.00 -9.10
C PRO A 139 11.10 -2.61 -10.50
N ALA A 140 10.36 -3.69 -10.79
CA ALA A 140 10.37 -4.33 -12.10
C ALA A 140 9.86 -3.40 -13.21
N ILE A 141 8.68 -2.77 -13.02
CA ILE A 141 8.15 -1.83 -14.01
C ILE A 141 8.98 -0.54 -14.09
N MET A 142 9.58 -0.11 -12.98
CA MET A 142 10.49 1.04 -12.97
C MET A 142 11.73 0.77 -13.82
N THR A 143 12.31 -0.41 -13.71
CA THR A 143 13.48 -0.82 -14.49
C THR A 143 13.13 -0.94 -15.97
N LEU A 144 12.06 -1.65 -16.29
CA LEU A 144 11.60 -1.80 -17.67
C LEU A 144 11.30 -0.46 -18.34
N SER A 145 10.65 0.48 -17.63
CA SER A 145 10.31 1.78 -18.21
C SER A 145 11.53 2.63 -18.61
N LYS A 146 12.71 2.35 -18.04
CA LYS A 146 13.99 3.00 -18.37
C LYS A 146 14.76 2.27 -19.46
N ASP A 147 14.45 1.02 -19.72
CA ASP A 147 15.09 0.24 -20.78
C ASP A 147 14.69 0.79 -22.15
N LYS A 148 15.70 1.13 -22.98
CA LYS A 148 15.47 1.72 -24.29
C LYS A 148 14.77 0.77 -25.25
N ASN A 149 15.05 -0.54 -25.17
CA ASN A 149 14.43 -1.55 -26.03
C ASN A 149 12.96 -1.78 -25.66
N PHE A 150 12.57 -1.55 -24.42
CA PHE A 150 11.21 -1.61 -23.96
C PHE A 150 10.46 -0.30 -24.21
N SER A 151 11.05 0.85 -23.82
CA SER A 151 10.37 2.16 -23.86
C SER A 151 10.09 2.67 -25.28
N ARG A 152 10.89 2.26 -26.30
CA ARG A 152 10.70 2.68 -27.69
C ARG A 152 9.33 2.30 -28.31
N TYR A 153 8.65 1.27 -27.78
CA TYR A 153 7.33 0.86 -28.26
C TYR A 153 6.20 1.77 -27.81
N PHE A 154 6.48 2.74 -26.94
CA PHE A 154 5.48 3.58 -26.29
C PHE A 154 5.50 5.01 -26.84
N LYS A 155 4.32 5.64 -26.85
CA LYS A 155 4.24 7.09 -26.83
C LYS A 155 4.57 7.61 -25.44
N LYS A 156 5.00 8.87 -25.30
CA LYS A 156 5.41 9.44 -24.00
C LYS A 156 4.30 9.37 -22.95
N TYR A 157 3.04 9.69 -23.31
CA TYR A 157 1.91 9.56 -22.39
C TYR A 157 1.62 8.13 -21.97
N GLN A 158 1.88 7.15 -22.84
CA GLN A 158 1.75 5.73 -22.52
C GLN A 158 2.86 5.30 -21.56
N LEU A 159 4.12 5.70 -21.82
CA LEU A 159 5.26 5.39 -20.95
C LEU A 159 5.02 5.90 -19.53
N VAL A 160 4.61 7.16 -19.37
CA VAL A 160 4.34 7.70 -18.02
C VAL A 160 3.14 7.03 -17.35
N SER A 161 2.16 6.54 -18.12
CA SER A 161 1.01 5.79 -17.57
C SER A 161 1.34 4.37 -17.11
N LEU A 162 2.53 3.85 -17.47
CA LEU A 162 3.03 2.57 -16.92
C LEU A 162 3.20 2.61 -15.42
N THR A 163 3.39 3.80 -14.82
CA THR A 163 3.39 3.97 -13.38
C THR A 163 2.07 3.49 -12.77
N ASN A 164 0.94 3.87 -13.36
CA ASN A 164 -0.39 3.47 -12.91
C ASN A 164 -0.74 2.02 -13.28
N PHE A 165 -0.27 1.57 -14.44
CA PHE A 165 -0.47 0.23 -14.93
C PHE A 165 0.29 -0.81 -14.09
N GLY A 166 1.60 -0.62 -13.96
CA GLY A 166 2.47 -1.61 -13.34
C GLY A 166 2.26 -1.71 -11.83
N THR A 167 2.17 -0.56 -11.13
CA THR A 167 2.00 -0.56 -9.67
C THR A 167 0.72 -1.24 -9.19
N ALA A 168 -0.29 -1.37 -10.03
CA ALA A 168 -1.50 -2.13 -9.70
C ALA A 168 -1.28 -3.65 -9.56
N PHE A 169 -0.10 -4.14 -9.89
CA PHE A 169 0.27 -5.55 -9.81
C PHE A 169 1.43 -5.80 -8.83
N GLY A 170 1.95 -4.77 -8.17
CA GLY A 170 3.08 -4.90 -7.24
C GLY A 170 2.78 -5.84 -6.07
N MET A 171 3.76 -6.65 -5.71
CA MET A 171 3.64 -7.69 -4.68
C MET A 171 2.50 -8.69 -4.93
N GLY A 172 1.97 -8.81 -6.17
CA GLY A 172 0.77 -9.59 -6.46
C GLY A 172 0.88 -11.05 -6.03
N LEU A 173 2.00 -11.70 -6.36
CA LEU A 173 2.25 -13.09 -5.97
C LEU A 173 2.37 -13.25 -4.46
N VAL A 174 2.99 -12.28 -3.77
CA VAL A 174 3.15 -12.28 -2.30
C VAL A 174 1.79 -12.11 -1.62
N VAL A 175 0.98 -11.13 -2.07
CA VAL A 175 -0.37 -10.89 -1.53
C VAL A 175 -1.25 -12.12 -1.73
N LEU A 176 -1.24 -12.71 -2.95
CA LEU A 176 -1.99 -13.93 -3.25
C LEU A 176 -1.58 -15.09 -2.34
N ALA A 177 -0.28 -15.32 -2.19
CA ALA A 177 0.24 -16.39 -1.35
C ALA A 177 -0.09 -16.17 0.13
N PHE A 178 0.03 -14.94 0.62
CA PHE A 178 -0.31 -14.56 1.99
C PHE A 178 -1.78 -14.83 2.29
N MET A 179 -2.70 -14.32 1.48
CA MET A 179 -4.15 -14.49 1.70
C MET A 179 -4.58 -15.95 1.54
N THR A 180 -3.98 -16.67 0.59
CA THR A 180 -4.23 -18.12 0.39
C THR A 180 -3.69 -18.93 1.56
N GLY A 181 -2.50 -18.61 2.06
CA GLY A 181 -1.90 -19.26 3.24
C GLY A 181 -2.72 -19.11 4.51
N LEU A 182 -3.47 -18.01 4.62
CA LEU A 182 -4.44 -17.77 5.69
C LEU A 182 -5.81 -18.45 5.48
N GLY A 183 -5.98 -19.22 4.38
CA GLY A 183 -7.21 -19.97 4.09
C GLY A 183 -8.23 -19.26 3.20
N TYR A 184 -7.91 -18.06 2.67
CA TYR A 184 -8.85 -17.22 1.90
C TYR A 184 -8.54 -17.18 0.39
N GLY A 185 -8.05 -18.28 -0.18
CA GLY A 185 -7.64 -18.34 -1.60
C GLY A 185 -8.74 -17.94 -2.60
N ARG A 186 -10.02 -18.29 -2.33
CA ARG A 186 -11.15 -17.89 -3.18
C ARG A 186 -11.29 -16.36 -3.23
N GLY A 187 -11.26 -15.70 -2.08
CA GLY A 187 -11.29 -14.24 -2.00
C GLY A 187 -10.11 -13.61 -2.71
N ALA A 188 -8.90 -14.12 -2.48
CA ALA A 188 -7.68 -13.61 -3.10
C ALA A 188 -7.72 -13.68 -4.64
N LEU A 189 -8.20 -14.79 -5.23
CA LEU A 189 -8.34 -14.92 -6.68
C LEU A 189 -9.34 -13.92 -7.28
N VAL A 190 -10.49 -13.71 -6.63
CA VAL A 190 -11.46 -12.69 -7.04
C VAL A 190 -10.83 -11.29 -6.94
N GLY A 191 -10.06 -11.05 -5.89
CA GLY A 191 -9.33 -9.80 -5.69
C GLY A 191 -8.35 -9.46 -6.81
N ILE A 192 -7.67 -10.45 -7.41
CA ILE A 192 -6.80 -10.23 -8.59
C ILE A 192 -7.62 -9.65 -9.75
N VAL A 193 -8.81 -10.18 -10.01
CA VAL A 193 -9.68 -9.65 -11.08
C VAL A 193 -10.10 -8.22 -10.78
N GLY A 194 -10.42 -7.91 -9.51
CA GLY A 194 -10.66 -6.54 -9.05
C GLY A 194 -9.47 -5.61 -9.31
N ALA A 195 -8.24 -6.06 -9.02
CA ALA A 195 -7.02 -5.30 -9.29
C ALA A 195 -6.83 -5.02 -10.79
N VAL A 196 -7.16 -5.98 -11.68
CA VAL A 196 -7.14 -5.75 -13.12
C VAL A 196 -8.11 -4.64 -13.51
N VAL A 197 -9.34 -4.62 -12.99
CA VAL A 197 -10.31 -3.55 -13.25
C VAL A 197 -9.76 -2.20 -12.76
N GLY A 198 -9.23 -2.15 -11.55
CA GLY A 198 -8.61 -0.94 -10.99
C GLY A 198 -7.43 -0.44 -11.81
N SER A 199 -6.59 -1.34 -12.29
CA SER A 199 -5.45 -1.03 -13.18
C SER A 199 -5.91 -0.42 -14.49
N ILE A 200 -6.97 -0.96 -15.12
CA ILE A 200 -7.56 -0.41 -16.34
C ILE A 200 -8.04 1.03 -16.11
N VAL A 201 -8.81 1.23 -15.05
CA VAL A 201 -9.36 2.56 -14.71
C VAL A 201 -8.25 3.55 -14.45
N SER A 202 -7.28 3.19 -13.59
CA SER A 202 -6.14 4.02 -13.22
C SER A 202 -5.32 4.45 -14.44
N THR A 203 -4.95 3.49 -15.28
CA THR A 203 -4.14 3.73 -16.48
C THR A 203 -4.86 4.63 -17.48
N ARG A 204 -6.12 4.36 -17.75
CA ARG A 204 -6.93 5.16 -18.70
C ARG A 204 -7.17 6.58 -18.20
N LEU A 205 -7.44 6.75 -16.91
CA LEU A 205 -7.60 8.09 -16.30
C LEU A 205 -6.29 8.88 -16.37
N MET A 206 -5.16 8.23 -16.06
CA MET A 206 -3.84 8.88 -16.18
C MET A 206 -3.59 9.35 -17.61
N GLN A 207 -3.76 8.48 -18.61
CA GLN A 207 -3.58 8.83 -20.02
C GLN A 207 -4.46 10.02 -20.44
N ARG A 208 -5.76 9.99 -20.10
CA ARG A 208 -6.69 11.08 -20.41
C ARG A 208 -6.27 12.39 -19.73
N SER A 209 -5.90 12.33 -18.45
CA SER A 209 -5.47 13.50 -17.66
C SER A 209 -4.18 14.11 -18.19
N VAL A 210 -3.24 13.28 -18.65
CA VAL A 210 -1.99 13.72 -19.25
C VAL A 210 -2.23 14.38 -20.59
N LEU A 211 -2.92 13.72 -21.52
CA LEU A 211 -3.17 14.26 -22.85
C LEU A 211 -4.00 15.54 -22.84
N LYS A 212 -4.94 15.68 -21.90
CA LYS A 212 -5.71 16.92 -21.74
C LYS A 212 -4.84 18.13 -21.39
N THR A 213 -3.75 17.92 -20.64
CA THR A 213 -2.90 19.01 -20.13
C THR A 213 -1.62 19.18 -20.94
N TYR A 214 -1.11 18.10 -21.51
CA TYR A 214 0.16 18.01 -22.22
C TYR A 214 -0.03 17.22 -23.54
N PRO A 215 -0.74 17.78 -24.54
CA PRO A 215 -0.99 17.11 -25.82
C PRO A 215 0.31 16.72 -26.56
N GLU A 216 1.39 17.46 -26.32
CA GLU A 216 2.71 17.18 -26.89
C GLU A 216 3.31 15.83 -26.48
N LEU A 217 2.77 15.21 -25.41
CA LEU A 217 3.18 13.87 -24.99
C LEU A 217 2.54 12.75 -25.85
N ASP A 218 1.71 13.08 -26.84
CA ASP A 218 1.25 12.12 -27.86
C ASP A 218 2.31 11.86 -28.96
N ALA A 219 3.55 12.08 -28.66
CA ALA A 219 4.70 11.79 -29.51
C ALA A 219 5.35 10.44 -29.09
N PRO A 220 5.95 9.70 -30.03
CA PRO A 220 6.72 8.51 -29.71
C PRO A 220 7.90 8.84 -28.76
N VAL A 221 8.32 7.84 -27.96
CA VAL A 221 9.50 8.00 -27.08
C VAL A 221 10.80 8.02 -27.87
N ALA A 222 10.90 7.17 -28.91
CA ALA A 222 11.98 7.14 -29.86
C ALA A 222 11.44 7.13 -31.29
N GLU A 223 12.21 7.66 -32.24
CA GLU A 223 11.89 7.47 -33.64
C GLU A 223 12.05 6.00 -34.02
N ASP A 224 11.08 5.49 -34.80
CA ASP A 224 11.02 4.08 -35.18
C ASP A 224 12.23 3.72 -36.07
N THR A 225 13.20 3.02 -35.50
CA THR A 225 14.40 2.58 -36.23
C THR A 225 14.26 1.18 -36.83
N GLY A 226 13.06 0.62 -36.85
CA GLY A 226 12.70 -0.59 -37.61
C GLY A 226 13.28 -1.94 -37.13
N ASP A 227 14.19 -1.94 -36.15
CA ASP A 227 14.78 -3.19 -35.63
C ASP A 227 13.95 -3.73 -34.45
N GLU A 228 13.16 -4.74 -34.69
CA GLU A 228 12.50 -5.54 -33.65
C GLU A 228 13.50 -6.43 -32.92
N GLN A 229 14.39 -5.83 -32.12
CA GLN A 229 15.17 -6.63 -31.18
C GLN A 229 14.26 -7.08 -30.04
N GLN A 230 13.94 -8.36 -30.03
CA GLN A 230 13.26 -8.98 -28.90
C GLN A 230 14.08 -8.77 -27.64
N ILE A 231 13.41 -8.33 -26.55
CA ILE A 231 14.03 -8.27 -25.23
C ILE A 231 14.43 -9.71 -24.87
N SER A 232 15.71 -10.02 -24.99
CA SER A 232 16.26 -11.36 -24.75
C SER A 232 16.90 -11.39 -23.38
N PHE A 233 16.33 -12.14 -22.47
CA PHE A 233 17.01 -12.55 -21.24
C PHE A 233 17.96 -13.69 -21.60
N LYS A 234 19.24 -13.36 -21.85
CA LYS A 234 20.26 -14.40 -22.08
C LYS A 234 20.60 -15.04 -20.73
N SER A 235 20.32 -16.30 -20.62
CA SER A 235 20.74 -17.12 -19.48
C SER A 235 22.00 -17.90 -19.88
N GLU A 236 23.05 -17.79 -19.09
CA GLU A 236 24.32 -18.49 -19.32
C GLU A 236 24.49 -19.66 -18.31
N GLY A 237 25.05 -20.77 -18.76
CA GLY A 237 25.34 -21.93 -17.93
C GLY A 237 24.44 -23.16 -18.17
N SER A 238 24.70 -24.26 -17.43
CA SER A 238 23.89 -25.48 -17.50
C SER A 238 22.48 -25.25 -16.93
N VAL A 239 21.51 -26.04 -17.37
CA VAL A 239 20.10 -25.94 -16.88
C VAL A 239 20.02 -26.02 -15.37
N PHE A 240 20.79 -26.94 -14.75
CA PHE A 240 20.80 -27.09 -13.29
C PHE A 240 21.36 -25.84 -12.58
N LEU A 241 22.45 -25.25 -13.10
CA LEU A 241 23.04 -24.06 -12.52
C LEU A 241 22.10 -22.86 -12.63
N ARG A 242 21.46 -22.70 -13.78
CA ARG A 242 20.45 -21.66 -14.01
C ARG A 242 19.25 -21.79 -13.05
N PHE A 243 18.75 -23.01 -12.86
CA PHE A 243 17.69 -23.32 -11.90
C PHE A 243 18.11 -22.95 -10.47
N LEU A 244 19.29 -23.40 -10.02
CA LEU A 244 19.77 -23.10 -8.68
C LEU A 244 19.99 -21.60 -8.44
N ASN A 245 20.64 -20.93 -9.39
CA ASN A 245 20.88 -19.48 -9.31
C ASN A 245 19.55 -18.70 -9.26
N SER A 246 18.56 -19.07 -10.07
CA SER A 246 17.25 -18.41 -10.06
C SER A 246 16.55 -18.53 -8.70
N ILE A 247 16.60 -19.69 -8.07
CA ILE A 247 16.05 -19.89 -6.73
C ILE A 247 16.78 -19.01 -5.69
N LEU A 248 18.11 -19.04 -5.69
CA LEU A 248 18.92 -18.32 -4.72
C LEU A 248 18.78 -16.80 -4.89
N ASP A 249 18.82 -16.31 -6.13
CA ASP A 249 18.71 -14.87 -6.41
C ASP A 249 17.28 -14.37 -6.16
N GLY A 250 16.26 -15.13 -6.54
CA GLY A 250 14.87 -14.82 -6.21
C GLY A 250 14.61 -14.81 -4.70
N GLY A 251 15.23 -15.75 -3.97
CA GLY A 251 15.20 -15.77 -2.51
C GLY A 251 15.83 -14.52 -1.88
N LYS A 252 16.99 -14.06 -2.40
CA LYS A 252 17.62 -12.79 -1.96
C LYS A 252 16.74 -11.57 -2.24
N ASP A 253 16.13 -11.52 -3.43
CA ASP A 253 15.17 -10.47 -3.78
C ASP A 253 14.00 -10.46 -2.78
N GLY A 254 13.49 -11.65 -2.42
CA GLY A 254 12.44 -11.82 -1.42
C GLY A 254 12.84 -11.34 -0.02
N VAL A 255 14.08 -11.59 0.43
CA VAL A 255 14.63 -11.04 1.69
C VAL A 255 14.61 -9.51 1.64
N SER A 256 15.05 -8.91 0.52
CA SER A 256 15.08 -7.46 0.35
C SER A 256 13.68 -6.85 0.44
N ILE A 257 12.67 -7.49 -0.17
CA ILE A 257 11.26 -7.07 -0.07
C ILE A 257 10.78 -7.20 1.37
N GLY A 258 11.06 -8.34 2.03
CA GLY A 258 10.68 -8.58 3.42
C GLY A 258 11.28 -7.56 4.39
N LEU A 259 12.54 -7.15 4.20
CA LEU A 259 13.17 -6.08 5.00
C LEU A 259 12.55 -4.71 4.71
N ALA A 260 12.19 -4.43 3.48
CA ALA A 260 11.64 -3.14 3.07
C ALA A 260 10.25 -2.85 3.68
N ILE A 261 9.48 -3.89 4.05
CA ILE A 261 8.16 -3.70 4.68
C ILE A 261 8.24 -3.41 6.18
N ILE A 262 9.36 -3.70 6.86
CA ILE A 262 9.50 -3.55 8.32
C ILE A 262 9.08 -2.17 8.81
N PRO A 263 9.62 -1.05 8.31
CA PRO A 263 9.25 0.27 8.82
C PRO A 263 7.75 0.57 8.66
N GLY A 264 7.16 0.16 7.52
CA GLY A 264 5.73 0.32 7.27
C GLY A 264 4.88 -0.46 8.27
N VAL A 265 5.19 -1.74 8.48
CA VAL A 265 4.45 -2.57 9.43
C VAL A 265 4.62 -2.05 10.86
N LEU A 266 5.85 -1.80 11.31
CA LEU A 266 6.07 -1.41 12.71
C LEU A 266 5.53 -0.02 13.04
N VAL A 267 5.63 0.94 12.12
CA VAL A 267 5.17 2.31 12.39
C VAL A 267 3.71 2.51 11.99
N ILE A 268 3.39 2.25 10.73
CA ILE A 268 2.05 2.57 10.20
C ILE A 268 0.99 1.62 10.76
N SER A 269 1.24 0.29 10.73
CA SER A 269 0.23 -0.65 11.22
C SER A 269 0.01 -0.52 12.72
N THR A 270 1.06 -0.31 13.52
CA THR A 270 0.92 -0.07 14.96
C THR A 270 0.04 1.15 15.24
N LEU A 271 0.31 2.28 14.58
CA LEU A 271 -0.49 3.50 14.76
C LEU A 271 -1.94 3.30 14.28
N VAL A 272 -2.13 2.65 13.13
CA VAL A 272 -3.48 2.37 12.62
C VAL A 272 -4.23 1.43 13.55
N MET A 273 -3.59 0.38 14.07
CA MET A 273 -4.22 -0.52 15.05
C MET A 273 -4.62 0.21 16.34
N MET A 274 -3.75 1.08 16.85
CA MET A 274 -4.07 1.91 18.02
C MET A 274 -5.22 2.90 17.78
N LEU A 275 -5.52 3.23 16.53
CA LEU A 275 -6.66 4.08 16.15
C LEU A 275 -7.91 3.29 15.73
N THR A 276 -7.76 1.98 15.52
CA THR A 276 -8.85 1.10 15.04
C THR A 276 -9.48 0.32 16.17
N PHE A 277 -8.66 -0.29 17.02
CA PHE A 277 -9.14 -1.18 18.08
C PHE A 277 -9.39 -0.41 19.38
N GLY A 278 -10.25 -0.99 20.22
CA GLY A 278 -10.62 -0.43 21.52
C GLY A 278 -9.71 -0.91 22.67
N PRO A 279 -10.17 -0.71 23.91
CA PRO A 279 -9.55 -1.30 25.09
C PRO A 279 -9.63 -2.83 25.06
N GLY A 280 -8.82 -3.48 25.90
CA GLY A 280 -8.87 -4.93 26.09
C GLY A 280 -10.16 -5.44 26.72
N GLU A 281 -10.15 -6.71 27.13
CA GLU A 281 -11.29 -7.34 27.79
C GLU A 281 -11.77 -6.54 29.01
N GLY A 282 -13.10 -6.45 29.17
CA GLY A 282 -13.71 -5.67 30.23
C GLY A 282 -13.67 -4.15 30.05
N GLY A 283 -13.25 -3.63 28.88
CA GLY A 283 -13.22 -2.20 28.60
C GLY A 283 -12.13 -1.41 29.32
N VAL A 284 -11.07 -2.07 29.79
CA VAL A 284 -9.97 -1.50 30.53
C VAL A 284 -8.68 -1.56 29.69
N TYR A 285 -7.88 -0.49 29.69
CA TYR A 285 -6.57 -0.49 29.08
C TYR A 285 -5.56 -1.14 30.02
N THR A 286 -4.88 -2.16 29.52
CA THR A 286 -3.88 -2.94 30.27
C THR A 286 -2.47 -2.74 29.73
N GLY A 287 -2.33 -2.08 28.59
CA GLY A 287 -1.06 -1.89 27.88
C GLY A 287 -0.66 -3.11 27.06
N GLN A 288 -1.57 -4.03 26.79
CA GLN A 288 -1.32 -5.18 25.94
C GLN A 288 -1.29 -4.79 24.45
N ALA A 289 -0.75 -5.69 23.62
CA ALA A 289 -0.74 -5.52 22.18
C ALA A 289 -2.18 -5.33 21.64
N TYR A 290 -2.30 -4.52 20.58
CA TYR A 290 -3.53 -4.27 19.84
C TYR A 290 -4.63 -3.52 20.59
N GLU A 291 -4.38 -2.99 21.79
CA GLU A 291 -5.27 -2.04 22.42
C GLU A 291 -5.16 -0.66 21.75
N GLY A 292 -6.19 0.20 21.88
CA GLY A 292 -6.15 1.53 21.31
C GLY A 292 -7.40 2.35 21.56
N VAL A 293 -7.49 3.49 20.90
CA VAL A 293 -8.66 4.37 20.92
C VAL A 293 -9.32 4.30 19.54
N PRO A 294 -10.51 3.71 19.37
CA PRO A 294 -11.08 3.34 18.08
C PRO A 294 -11.64 4.55 17.30
N VAL A 295 -10.76 5.51 16.97
CA VAL A 295 -11.12 6.73 16.25
C VAL A 295 -11.50 6.43 14.80
N ILE A 296 -10.74 5.56 14.12
CA ILE A 296 -11.02 5.16 12.72
C ILE A 296 -12.34 4.43 12.66
N THR A 297 -12.55 3.47 13.55
CA THR A 297 -13.79 2.68 13.66
C THR A 297 -14.99 3.58 13.96
N TRP A 298 -14.86 4.53 14.89
CA TRP A 298 -15.93 5.48 15.22
C TRP A 298 -16.29 6.38 14.03
N LEU A 299 -15.30 6.85 13.26
CA LEU A 299 -15.57 7.63 12.06
C LEU A 299 -16.20 6.77 10.96
N ALA A 300 -15.68 5.56 10.74
CA ALA A 300 -16.17 4.63 9.75
C ALA A 300 -17.62 4.20 10.01
N ASP A 301 -17.98 3.99 11.28
CA ASP A 301 -19.34 3.62 11.68
C ASP A 301 -20.39 4.64 11.23
N LYS A 302 -20.05 5.94 11.23
CA LYS A 302 -20.97 7.01 10.75
C LYS A 302 -21.37 6.88 9.29
N ILE A 303 -20.54 6.25 8.48
CA ILE A 303 -20.73 6.08 7.04
C ILE A 303 -20.65 4.60 6.62
N ASN A 304 -20.86 3.70 7.58
CA ASN A 304 -20.72 2.25 7.36
C ASN A 304 -21.65 1.73 6.25
N VAL A 305 -22.84 2.30 6.11
CA VAL A 305 -23.75 1.95 5.00
C VAL A 305 -23.08 2.12 3.63
N VAL A 306 -22.25 3.15 3.46
CA VAL A 306 -21.51 3.38 2.21
C VAL A 306 -20.46 2.28 2.02
N PHE A 307 -19.71 1.94 3.07
CA PHE A 307 -18.68 0.89 3.00
C PHE A 307 -19.28 -0.50 2.80
N LEU A 308 -20.42 -0.77 3.42
CA LEU A 308 -21.16 -2.00 3.20
C LEU A 308 -21.61 -2.12 1.73
N TRP A 309 -22.14 -1.05 1.14
CA TRP A 309 -22.60 -1.07 -0.25
C TRP A 309 -21.47 -1.11 -1.27
N LEU A 310 -20.37 -0.38 -1.03
CA LEU A 310 -19.24 -0.31 -1.98
C LEU A 310 -18.33 -1.54 -1.90
N PHE A 311 -18.09 -2.05 -0.68
CA PHE A 311 -17.05 -3.05 -0.42
C PHE A 311 -17.57 -4.29 0.32
N GLY A 312 -18.83 -4.28 0.77
CA GLY A 312 -19.40 -5.39 1.57
C GLY A 312 -18.76 -5.53 2.94
N PHE A 313 -18.20 -4.45 3.50
CA PHE A 313 -17.61 -4.50 4.83
C PHE A 313 -18.68 -4.58 5.91
N GLY A 314 -18.79 -5.75 6.55
CA GLY A 314 -19.74 -5.98 7.65
C GLY A 314 -19.30 -5.34 8.97
N SER A 315 -18.04 -4.94 9.09
CA SER A 315 -17.46 -4.33 10.29
C SER A 315 -16.69 -3.04 9.90
N PRO A 316 -16.91 -1.92 10.62
CA PRO A 316 -16.25 -0.64 10.30
C PRO A 316 -14.72 -0.67 10.48
N GLU A 317 -14.17 -1.59 11.29
CA GLU A 317 -12.74 -1.80 11.47
C GLU A 317 -12.03 -2.15 10.16
N LEU A 318 -12.72 -2.83 9.24
CA LEU A 318 -12.14 -3.31 7.98
C LEU A 318 -11.67 -2.18 7.08
N ILE A 319 -12.18 -0.95 7.25
CA ILE A 319 -11.73 0.22 6.49
C ILE A 319 -10.26 0.58 6.79
N SER A 320 -9.73 0.15 7.94
CA SER A 320 -8.34 0.41 8.30
C SER A 320 -7.35 -0.28 7.36
N PHE A 321 -7.72 -1.39 6.72
CA PHE A 321 -6.87 -2.03 5.72
C PHE A 321 -6.63 -1.12 4.50
N PRO A 322 -7.64 -0.66 3.74
CA PRO A 322 -7.41 0.24 2.61
C PRO A 322 -6.73 1.55 3.00
N ILE A 323 -7.04 2.12 4.16
CA ILE A 323 -6.33 3.31 4.67
C ILE A 323 -4.84 3.02 4.85
N THR A 324 -4.49 1.88 5.43
CA THR A 324 -3.09 1.48 5.64
C THR A 324 -2.39 1.18 4.30
N ALA A 325 -3.10 0.56 3.35
CA ALA A 325 -2.58 0.24 2.03
C ALA A 325 -2.18 1.47 1.21
N LEU A 326 -2.79 2.64 1.45
CA LEU A 326 -2.35 3.91 0.88
C LEU A 326 -0.90 4.27 1.30
N GLY A 327 -0.47 3.85 2.47
CA GLY A 327 0.90 4.02 2.92
C GLY A 327 1.83 2.91 2.42
N ALA A 328 1.44 1.66 2.63
CA ALA A 328 2.19 0.48 2.22
C ALA A 328 1.32 -0.77 2.32
N VAL A 329 1.24 -1.58 1.26
CA VAL A 329 0.47 -2.84 1.29
C VAL A 329 1.03 -3.82 2.33
N GLY A 330 2.35 -3.90 2.48
CA GLY A 330 2.97 -4.74 3.52
C GLY A 330 2.49 -4.39 4.93
N ALA A 331 2.30 -3.10 5.21
CA ALA A 331 1.71 -2.64 6.46
C ALA A 331 0.23 -3.09 6.58
N ALA A 332 -0.55 -2.95 5.52
CA ALA A 332 -1.95 -3.36 5.51
C ALA A 332 -2.11 -4.88 5.74
N LEU A 333 -1.24 -5.70 5.17
CA LEU A 333 -1.23 -7.15 5.42
C LEU A 333 -1.07 -7.47 6.91
N GLY A 334 -0.36 -6.62 7.66
CA GLY A 334 -0.20 -6.76 9.11
C GLY A 334 -1.50 -6.71 9.91
N LEU A 335 -2.55 -6.11 9.38
CA LEU A 335 -3.87 -6.03 10.03
C LEU A 335 -4.67 -7.34 9.92
N VAL A 336 -4.45 -8.12 8.86
CA VAL A 336 -5.29 -9.27 8.50
C VAL A 336 -5.35 -10.35 9.59
N PRO A 337 -4.23 -10.78 10.21
CA PRO A 337 -4.27 -11.79 11.27
C PRO A 337 -5.14 -11.33 12.46
N ARG A 338 -5.11 -10.04 12.79
CA ARG A 338 -5.94 -9.50 13.87
C ARG A 338 -7.42 -9.53 13.53
N PHE A 339 -7.80 -9.19 12.29
CA PHE A 339 -9.20 -9.30 11.83
C PHE A 339 -9.70 -10.76 11.85
N ILE A 340 -8.82 -11.72 11.50
CA ILE A 340 -9.15 -13.16 11.60
C ILE A 340 -9.39 -13.55 13.06
N ALA A 341 -8.49 -13.14 13.96
CA ALA A 341 -8.61 -13.43 15.39
C ALA A 341 -9.89 -12.85 16.01
N GLN A 342 -10.40 -11.74 15.47
CA GLN A 342 -11.67 -11.12 15.88
C GLN A 342 -12.89 -11.73 15.19
N GLY A 343 -12.71 -12.58 14.19
CA GLY A 343 -13.83 -13.19 13.44
C GLY A 343 -14.62 -12.20 12.57
N ILE A 344 -14.05 -11.03 12.23
CA ILE A 344 -14.72 -9.97 11.46
C ILE A 344 -14.42 -10.00 9.96
N ILE A 345 -13.62 -10.93 9.49
CA ILE A 345 -13.18 -11.03 8.10
C ILE A 345 -13.83 -12.23 7.40
N ASP A 346 -14.13 -12.06 6.13
CA ASP A 346 -14.66 -13.10 5.25
C ASP A 346 -13.93 -13.09 3.89
N ASN A 347 -14.30 -14.00 2.99
CA ASN A 347 -13.71 -14.06 1.63
C ASN A 347 -14.03 -12.81 0.79
N ASN A 348 -15.15 -12.12 1.04
CA ASN A 348 -15.46 -10.86 0.37
C ASN A 348 -14.49 -9.76 0.80
N ALA A 349 -14.29 -9.58 2.09
CA ALA A 349 -13.34 -8.61 2.61
C ALA A 349 -11.91 -8.89 2.08
N ILE A 350 -11.49 -10.16 2.03
CA ILE A 350 -10.20 -10.56 1.44
C ILE A 350 -10.15 -10.25 -0.06
N ALA A 351 -11.23 -10.41 -0.82
CA ALA A 351 -11.25 -10.03 -2.23
C ALA A 351 -11.00 -8.52 -2.40
N VAL A 352 -11.67 -7.71 -1.60
CA VAL A 352 -11.50 -6.25 -1.60
C VAL A 352 -10.08 -5.88 -1.17
N PHE A 353 -9.56 -6.47 -0.09
CA PHE A 353 -8.22 -6.22 0.43
C PHE A 353 -7.14 -6.59 -0.59
N THR A 354 -7.27 -7.74 -1.23
CA THR A 354 -6.34 -8.17 -2.29
C THR A 354 -6.37 -7.18 -3.45
N ALA A 355 -7.55 -6.79 -3.93
CA ALA A 355 -7.70 -5.87 -5.04
C ALA A 355 -7.11 -4.48 -4.74
N MET A 356 -7.49 -3.88 -3.61
CA MET A 356 -7.04 -2.55 -3.21
C MET A 356 -5.56 -2.57 -2.78
N GLY A 357 -5.14 -3.61 -2.04
CA GLY A 357 -3.78 -3.78 -1.60
C GLY A 357 -2.80 -3.91 -2.77
N MET A 358 -3.11 -4.73 -3.76
CA MET A 358 -2.32 -4.83 -4.99
C MET A 358 -2.28 -3.49 -5.73
N CYS A 359 -3.44 -2.86 -5.98
CA CYS A 359 -3.49 -1.58 -6.66
C CYS A 359 -2.66 -0.52 -5.96
N TRP A 360 -2.68 -0.45 -4.65
CA TRP A 360 -1.97 0.57 -3.87
C TRP A 360 -0.61 0.11 -3.32
N SER A 361 -0.04 -1.00 -3.80
CA SER A 361 1.20 -1.57 -3.29
C SER A 361 2.39 -0.61 -3.27
N GLY A 362 2.49 0.27 -4.24
CA GLY A 362 3.55 1.27 -4.34
C GLY A 362 3.02 2.71 -4.44
N TYR A 363 1.85 2.96 -3.91
CA TYR A 363 1.03 4.14 -4.16
C TYR A 363 1.79 5.46 -4.25
N LEU A 364 2.26 6.02 -3.16
CA LEU A 364 2.94 7.33 -3.17
C LEU A 364 4.40 7.22 -3.61
N SER A 365 5.14 6.28 -3.04
CA SER A 365 6.59 6.15 -3.20
C SER A 365 6.98 5.78 -4.63
N THR A 366 6.32 4.78 -5.21
CA THR A 366 6.64 4.32 -6.56
C THR A 366 6.24 5.33 -7.62
N HIS A 367 5.06 5.98 -7.48
CA HIS A 367 4.63 7.03 -8.41
C HIS A 367 5.61 8.20 -8.43
N ALA A 368 6.04 8.66 -7.25
CA ALA A 368 7.02 9.73 -7.15
C ALA A 368 8.37 9.32 -7.75
N ALA A 369 8.91 8.17 -7.35
CA ALA A 369 10.22 7.69 -7.78
C ALA A 369 10.27 7.40 -9.29
N MET A 370 9.24 6.73 -9.84
CA MET A 370 9.20 6.38 -11.26
C MET A 370 9.07 7.62 -12.14
N LEU A 371 8.12 8.51 -11.86
CA LEU A 371 7.91 9.72 -12.66
C LEU A 371 9.06 10.72 -12.54
N ASP A 372 9.68 10.82 -11.37
CA ASP A 372 10.89 11.64 -11.19
C ASP A 372 12.06 11.08 -12.03
N SER A 373 12.27 9.76 -11.97
CA SER A 373 13.33 9.09 -12.72
C SER A 373 13.16 9.12 -14.25
N LEU A 374 11.91 9.26 -14.73
CA LEU A 374 11.57 9.44 -16.14
C LEU A 374 11.60 10.92 -16.57
N GLY A 375 11.85 11.86 -15.66
CA GLY A 375 11.85 13.30 -15.94
C GLY A 375 10.45 13.94 -15.98
N TYR A 376 9.42 13.26 -15.48
CA TYR A 376 8.03 13.71 -15.49
C TYR A 376 7.45 14.03 -14.10
N ARG A 377 8.26 14.54 -13.19
CA ARG A 377 7.89 14.86 -11.80
C ARG A 377 6.60 15.68 -11.69
N LYS A 378 6.34 16.58 -12.65
CA LYS A 378 5.12 17.40 -12.71
C LYS A 378 3.81 16.59 -12.86
N LEU A 379 3.90 15.31 -13.23
CA LEU A 379 2.75 14.43 -13.42
C LEU A 379 2.39 13.60 -12.18
N ILE A 380 3.17 13.67 -11.09
CA ILE A 380 2.98 12.85 -9.89
C ILE A 380 1.56 13.00 -9.31
N SER A 381 1.06 14.22 -9.16
CA SER A 381 -0.29 14.45 -8.61
C SER A 381 -1.40 13.87 -9.49
N LYS A 382 -1.22 13.91 -10.83
CA LYS A 382 -2.17 13.30 -11.78
C LYS A 382 -2.17 11.78 -11.68
N ALA A 383 -0.99 11.20 -11.59
CA ALA A 383 -0.82 9.76 -11.45
C ALA A 383 -1.44 9.26 -10.12
N ILE A 384 -1.14 9.92 -9.01
CA ILE A 384 -1.71 9.61 -7.69
C ILE A 384 -3.24 9.73 -7.73
N GLY A 385 -3.80 10.83 -8.25
CA GLY A 385 -5.26 11.02 -8.33
C GLY A 385 -5.94 9.94 -9.18
N ALA A 386 -5.38 9.60 -10.33
CA ALA A 386 -5.89 8.51 -11.17
C ALA A 386 -5.79 7.14 -10.47
N HIS A 387 -4.70 6.92 -9.72
CA HIS A 387 -4.47 5.66 -9.02
C HIS A 387 -5.35 5.49 -7.79
N THR A 388 -5.67 6.59 -7.07
CA THR A 388 -6.65 6.59 -5.99
C THR A 388 -8.00 6.07 -6.47
N ILE A 389 -8.50 6.66 -7.58
CA ILE A 389 -9.77 6.23 -8.19
C ILE A 389 -9.68 4.77 -8.66
N GLY A 390 -8.57 4.39 -9.27
CA GLY A 390 -8.35 3.01 -9.72
C GLY A 390 -8.45 2.00 -8.57
N GLY A 391 -7.80 2.26 -7.44
CA GLY A 391 -7.85 1.36 -6.28
C GLY A 391 -9.25 1.29 -5.64
N LEU A 392 -10.00 2.39 -5.59
CA LEU A 392 -11.40 2.35 -5.16
C LEU A 392 -12.24 1.49 -6.11
N CYS A 393 -12.08 1.67 -7.44
CA CYS A 393 -12.75 0.84 -8.43
C CYS A 393 -12.35 -0.63 -8.34
N ALA A 394 -11.09 -0.93 -7.98
CA ALA A 394 -10.63 -2.29 -7.75
C ALA A 394 -11.40 -2.97 -6.61
N GLY A 395 -11.53 -2.28 -5.47
CA GLY A 395 -12.28 -2.80 -4.32
C GLY A 395 -13.76 -2.99 -4.63
N ILE A 396 -14.39 -2.00 -5.27
CA ILE A 396 -15.80 -2.09 -5.68
C ILE A 396 -16.01 -3.28 -6.64
N ALA A 397 -15.15 -3.41 -7.66
CA ALA A 397 -15.24 -4.50 -8.62
C ALA A 397 -15.04 -5.87 -7.96
N ALA A 398 -14.10 -5.99 -7.02
CA ALA A 398 -13.86 -7.21 -6.27
C ALA A 398 -15.08 -7.62 -5.44
N HIS A 399 -15.68 -6.67 -4.72
CA HIS A 399 -16.90 -6.92 -3.94
C HIS A 399 -18.04 -7.41 -4.82
N TRP A 400 -18.42 -6.64 -5.82
CA TRP A 400 -19.58 -7.00 -6.65
C TRP A 400 -19.36 -8.26 -7.47
N LEU A 401 -18.12 -8.52 -7.92
CA LEU A 401 -17.76 -9.78 -8.54
C LEU A 401 -17.88 -10.96 -7.57
N PHE A 402 -17.43 -10.78 -6.32
CA PHE A 402 -17.55 -11.80 -5.29
C PHE A 402 -19.03 -12.12 -4.99
N VAL A 403 -19.86 -11.10 -4.86
CA VAL A 403 -21.34 -11.26 -4.70
C VAL A 403 -21.91 -12.03 -5.87
N LEU A 404 -21.60 -11.63 -7.10
CA LEU A 404 -22.10 -12.30 -8.31
C LEU A 404 -21.71 -13.79 -8.36
N ILE A 405 -20.44 -14.12 -8.09
CA ILE A 405 -19.96 -15.50 -8.05
C ILE A 405 -20.58 -16.32 -6.92
N SER A 406 -21.00 -15.66 -5.84
CA SER A 406 -21.62 -16.33 -4.68
C SER A 406 -23.12 -16.61 -4.89
N LEU A 407 -23.74 -16.05 -5.93
CA LEU A 407 -25.11 -16.32 -6.34
C LEU A 407 -25.25 -17.54 -7.28
N ILE A 408 -24.10 -17.99 -7.85
CA ILE A 408 -24.00 -19.16 -8.73
C ILE A 408 -23.56 -20.37 -7.93
#